data_ffa00fabf7fb772829846244cdc6059d
#
_entry.id   ffa00fabf7fb772829846244cdc6059d
#
_cell.length_a   1.000
_cell.length_b   1.000
_cell.length_c   1.000
_cell.angle_alpha   90.00
_cell.angle_beta   90.00
_cell.angle_gamma   90.00
#
_symmetry.space_group_name_H-M   'P 1'
#
loop_
_entity.id
_entity.type
_entity.pdbx_description
1 polymer ?
#
loop_
_entity_poly.entity_id
_entity_poly.type
_entity_poly.pdbx_seq_one_letter_code
_entity_poly.pdbx_strand_id
1 'polypeptide(L)'
;VVSGPFSKHPELKAQIFNNIGSLNAVKPKTIELKDSYIPQEKTEVYTAENKKNQAKIVEGFKFKYSQNIKDSVCLELLNEILGGSPSSRLFSDLREQRHLAYSVSSSWDVVDNIGSMYMTIGTTTENKESGEQTFDNIKKSIDGFNENIQKIKTEKVTPEELEAAKKALKTAILSPLEMSSAKTSTLLSSAKNPYGLGYINKKLELIDSITADDILHTAQNVFSSKPIYSITATKPSLDANKEVLDALVES
;
A
#
# COMPACT_ATOMS: atom_id res chain seq x y z
N VAL A 1 -12.35 -20.23 -13.04
CA VAL A 1 -12.34 -21.10 -11.84
C VAL A 1 -13.76 -21.15 -11.28
N VAL A 2 -14.22 -22.36 -10.96
CA VAL A 2 -15.54 -22.60 -10.35
C VAL A 2 -15.34 -23.45 -9.11
N SER A 3 -15.95 -23.07 -7.99
CA SER A 3 -16.01 -23.89 -6.78
C SER A 3 -17.47 -24.11 -6.38
N GLY A 4 -17.75 -25.29 -5.83
CA GLY A 4 -19.10 -25.65 -5.41
C GLY A 4 -19.19 -27.10 -4.91
N PRO A 5 -20.37 -27.55 -4.51
CA PRO A 5 -20.59 -28.87 -3.97
C PRO A 5 -20.69 -29.95 -5.10
N PHE A 6 -19.69 -30.02 -5.98
CA PHE A 6 -19.69 -30.92 -7.14
C PHE A 6 -19.74 -32.41 -6.77
N SER A 7 -19.33 -32.78 -5.56
CA SER A 7 -19.49 -34.14 -5.05
C SER A 7 -20.97 -34.52 -4.84
N LYS A 8 -21.83 -33.54 -4.52
CA LYS A 8 -23.27 -33.72 -4.35
C LYS A 8 -24.06 -33.51 -5.64
N HIS A 9 -23.49 -32.74 -6.59
CA HIS A 9 -24.10 -32.31 -7.83
C HIS A 9 -23.14 -32.46 -9.00
N PRO A 10 -22.76 -33.70 -9.39
CA PRO A 10 -21.79 -33.94 -10.44
C PRO A 10 -22.23 -33.44 -11.82
N GLU A 11 -23.55 -33.37 -12.07
CA GLU A 11 -24.18 -32.84 -13.27
C GLU A 11 -23.87 -31.36 -13.52
N LEU A 12 -23.70 -30.58 -12.46
CA LEU A 12 -23.37 -29.13 -12.57
C LEU A 12 -22.06 -28.90 -13.30
N LYS A 13 -21.09 -29.78 -13.09
CA LYS A 13 -19.79 -29.66 -13.77
C LYS A 13 -19.97 -29.74 -15.29
N ALA A 14 -20.71 -30.74 -15.76
CA ALA A 14 -20.98 -30.96 -17.17
C ALA A 14 -21.78 -29.80 -17.77
N GLN A 15 -22.82 -29.33 -17.07
CA GLN A 15 -23.64 -28.19 -17.51
C GLN A 15 -22.82 -26.91 -17.67
N ILE A 16 -21.95 -26.59 -16.70
CA ILE A 16 -21.09 -25.40 -16.76
C ILE A 16 -20.14 -25.49 -17.95
N PHE A 17 -19.45 -26.63 -18.10
CA PHE A 17 -18.51 -26.81 -19.22
C PHE A 17 -19.19 -26.77 -20.57
N ASN A 18 -20.36 -27.35 -20.73
CA ASN A 18 -21.14 -27.30 -21.98
C ASN A 18 -21.57 -25.88 -22.32
N ASN A 19 -22.08 -25.13 -21.32
CA ASN A 19 -22.52 -23.76 -21.53
C ASN A 19 -21.36 -22.82 -21.88
N ILE A 20 -20.22 -22.94 -21.18
CA ILE A 20 -19.02 -22.13 -21.48
C ILE A 20 -18.38 -22.57 -22.79
N GLY A 21 -18.30 -23.87 -23.03
CA GLY A 21 -17.71 -24.44 -24.25
C GLY A 21 -18.49 -24.11 -25.55
N SER A 22 -19.77 -23.73 -25.41
CA SER A 22 -20.59 -23.26 -26.55
C SER A 22 -20.30 -21.79 -26.92
N LEU A 23 -19.56 -21.05 -26.09
CA LEU A 23 -19.21 -19.67 -26.40
C LEU A 23 -18.13 -19.62 -27.47
N ASN A 24 -18.32 -18.75 -28.47
CA ASN A 24 -17.32 -18.53 -29.51
C ASN A 24 -16.01 -18.01 -28.89
N ALA A 25 -14.91 -18.73 -29.13
CA ALA A 25 -13.60 -18.27 -28.72
C ALA A 25 -13.21 -17.02 -29.52
N VAL A 26 -13.12 -15.89 -28.87
CA VAL A 26 -12.55 -14.67 -29.46
C VAL A 26 -11.08 -14.61 -29.06
N LYS A 27 -10.19 -14.52 -30.05
CA LYS A 27 -8.76 -14.34 -29.79
C LYS A 27 -8.57 -12.98 -29.11
N PRO A 28 -8.05 -12.92 -27.88
CA PRO A 28 -7.85 -11.65 -27.20
C PRO A 28 -6.88 -10.79 -27.99
N LYS A 29 -7.15 -9.49 -28.05
CA LYS A 29 -6.20 -8.53 -28.63
C LYS A 29 -5.03 -8.39 -27.64
N THR A 30 -3.85 -8.75 -28.09
CA THR A 30 -2.63 -8.52 -27.31
C THR A 30 -2.34 -7.02 -27.34
N ILE A 31 -2.27 -6.41 -26.17
CA ILE A 31 -1.82 -5.04 -26.00
C ILE A 31 -0.38 -5.13 -25.49
N GLU A 32 0.55 -4.63 -26.31
CA GLU A 32 1.93 -4.46 -25.86
C GLU A 32 1.99 -3.18 -25.03
N LEU A 33 2.23 -3.33 -23.72
CA LEU A 33 2.48 -2.20 -22.84
C LEU A 33 3.94 -1.78 -23.00
N LYS A 34 4.15 -0.51 -23.35
CA LYS A 34 5.50 0.08 -23.40
C LYS A 34 5.94 0.40 -21.97
N ASP A 35 7.27 0.38 -21.73
CA ASP A 35 7.82 0.90 -20.47
C ASP A 35 7.38 2.37 -20.32
N SER A 36 6.45 2.61 -19.41
CA SER A 36 5.79 3.91 -19.21
C SER A 36 6.23 4.57 -17.91
N TYR A 37 7.17 3.95 -17.17
CA TYR A 37 7.65 4.56 -15.94
C TYR A 37 8.51 5.80 -16.26
N ILE A 38 8.07 6.94 -15.72
CA ILE A 38 8.82 8.21 -15.71
C ILE A 38 8.97 8.60 -14.24
N PRO A 39 10.21 8.80 -13.75
CA PRO A 39 10.43 9.26 -12.38
C PRO A 39 9.73 10.58 -12.11
N GLN A 40 9.24 10.76 -10.88
CA GLN A 40 8.78 12.05 -10.39
C GLN A 40 10.01 12.87 -9.99
N GLU A 41 10.32 13.92 -10.75
CA GLU A 41 11.54 14.71 -10.57
C GLU A 41 11.35 15.93 -9.66
N LYS A 42 10.11 16.36 -9.44
CA LYS A 42 9.77 17.52 -8.62
C LYS A 42 8.72 17.17 -7.60
N THR A 43 8.82 17.75 -6.42
CA THR A 43 7.75 17.69 -5.42
C THR A 43 6.55 18.46 -5.93
N GLU A 44 5.37 17.87 -5.82
CA GLU A 44 4.10 18.52 -6.17
C GLU A 44 3.19 18.55 -4.94
N VAL A 45 2.50 19.67 -4.74
CA VAL A 45 1.57 19.87 -3.63
C VAL A 45 0.22 20.29 -4.16
N TYR A 46 -0.80 19.49 -3.88
CA TYR A 46 -2.18 19.74 -4.22
C TYR A 46 -2.98 19.99 -2.96
N THR A 47 -3.73 21.09 -2.92
CA THR A 47 -4.57 21.44 -1.77
C THR A 47 -6.03 21.51 -2.18
N ALA A 48 -6.93 21.12 -1.27
CA ALA A 48 -8.35 21.27 -1.43
C ALA A 48 -9.01 21.71 -0.11
N GLU A 49 -10.01 22.58 -0.20
CA GLU A 49 -10.74 23.04 0.97
C GLU A 49 -11.82 22.04 1.39
N ASN A 50 -11.99 21.88 2.69
CA ASN A 50 -13.12 21.20 3.30
C ASN A 50 -13.72 22.03 4.45
N LYS A 51 -14.86 21.58 4.98
CA LYS A 51 -15.54 22.24 6.10
C LYS A 51 -15.42 21.47 7.42
N LYS A 52 -14.50 20.50 7.50
CA LYS A 52 -14.30 19.64 8.67
C LYS A 52 -13.08 20.12 9.44
N ASN A 53 -13.17 20.12 10.77
CA ASN A 53 -12.04 20.43 11.67
C ASN A 53 -10.99 19.28 11.66
N GLN A 54 -10.71 18.79 10.49
CA GLN A 54 -9.81 17.66 10.22
C GLN A 54 -9.09 17.91 8.91
N ALA A 55 -7.77 17.78 8.93
CA ALA A 55 -6.97 17.67 7.71
C ALA A 55 -6.78 16.20 7.35
N LYS A 56 -6.85 15.91 6.05
CA LYS A 56 -6.39 14.66 5.47
C LYS A 56 -5.17 14.95 4.62
N ILE A 57 -4.07 14.28 4.91
CA ILE A 57 -2.80 14.42 4.20
C ILE A 57 -2.48 13.07 3.58
N VAL A 58 -2.13 13.09 2.31
CA VAL A 58 -1.58 11.95 1.58
C VAL A 58 -0.23 12.37 1.03
N GLU A 59 0.79 11.58 1.29
CA GLU A 59 2.11 11.71 0.68
C GLU A 59 2.38 10.45 -0.14
N GLY A 60 2.63 10.59 -1.43
CA GLY A 60 2.77 9.49 -2.36
C GLY A 60 4.07 9.54 -3.14
N PHE A 61 4.62 8.37 -3.43
CA PHE A 61 5.84 8.16 -4.21
C PHE A 61 5.56 7.21 -5.37
N LYS A 62 6.07 7.54 -6.53
CA LYS A 62 6.04 6.69 -7.71
C LYS A 62 7.40 6.02 -7.89
N PHE A 63 7.41 4.71 -8.13
CA PHE A 63 8.64 3.95 -8.30
C PHE A 63 8.54 2.95 -9.46
N LYS A 64 9.69 2.51 -9.98
CA LYS A 64 9.74 1.44 -10.98
C LYS A 64 9.53 0.09 -10.31
N TYR A 65 8.53 -0.66 -10.82
CA TYR A 65 8.20 -2.00 -10.33
C TYR A 65 8.65 -3.08 -11.31
N SER A 66 9.32 -4.11 -10.83
CA SER A 66 9.96 -5.15 -11.64
C SER A 66 9.06 -6.34 -11.98
N GLN A 67 7.85 -6.42 -11.47
CA GLN A 67 6.88 -7.51 -11.66
C GLN A 67 7.35 -8.91 -11.19
N ASN A 68 8.48 -9.02 -10.50
CA ASN A 68 8.88 -10.32 -9.94
C ASN A 68 8.24 -10.57 -8.57
N ILE A 69 8.07 -11.86 -8.24
CA ILE A 69 7.40 -12.25 -7.00
C ILE A 69 8.18 -11.86 -5.74
N LYS A 70 9.51 -11.84 -5.78
CA LYS A 70 10.33 -11.45 -4.62
C LYS A 70 10.12 -9.97 -4.30
N ASP A 71 10.15 -9.10 -5.30
CA ASP A 71 9.93 -7.66 -5.12
C ASP A 71 8.51 -7.37 -4.63
N SER A 72 7.51 -8.12 -5.11
CA SER A 72 6.15 -8.04 -4.57
C SER A 72 6.10 -8.37 -3.08
N VAL A 73 6.77 -9.44 -2.65
CA VAL A 73 6.83 -9.84 -1.24
C VAL A 73 7.56 -8.80 -0.40
N CYS A 74 8.69 -8.27 -0.89
CA CYS A 74 9.43 -7.21 -0.21
C CYS A 74 8.57 -5.94 -0.03
N LEU A 75 7.82 -5.56 -1.07
CA LEU A 75 6.92 -4.39 -1.03
C LEU A 75 5.78 -4.59 -0.02
N GLU A 76 5.19 -5.78 0.02
CA GLU A 76 4.16 -6.13 1.01
C GLU A 76 4.70 -6.06 2.43
N LEU A 77 5.90 -6.61 2.68
CA LEU A 77 6.54 -6.57 3.99
C LEU A 77 6.96 -5.14 4.39
N LEU A 78 7.50 -4.36 3.45
CA LEU A 78 7.80 -2.94 3.65
C LEU A 78 6.55 -2.17 4.08
N ASN A 79 5.44 -2.38 3.37
CA ASN A 79 4.17 -1.74 3.72
C ASN A 79 3.68 -2.16 5.10
N GLU A 80 3.75 -3.44 5.46
CA GLU A 80 3.34 -3.97 6.76
C GLU A 80 4.13 -3.30 7.91
N ILE A 81 5.44 -3.15 7.74
CA ILE A 81 6.33 -2.51 8.71
C ILE A 81 6.06 -0.99 8.79
N LEU A 82 5.87 -0.33 7.65
CA LEU A 82 5.74 1.13 7.60
C LEU A 82 4.41 1.62 8.16
N GLY A 83 3.26 1.10 7.65
CA GLY A 83 1.95 1.62 8.01
C GLY A 83 0.79 0.66 7.75
N GLY A 84 1.06 -0.62 7.47
CA GLY A 84 0.05 -1.62 7.12
C GLY A 84 -0.70 -2.19 8.31
N SER A 85 -0.23 -2.00 9.55
CA SER A 85 -0.80 -2.60 10.75
C SER A 85 -0.77 -1.67 11.96
N PRO A 86 -1.51 -2.00 13.04
CA PRO A 86 -1.44 -1.26 14.30
C PRO A 86 -0.09 -1.31 15.01
N SER A 87 0.78 -2.25 14.66
CA SER A 87 2.16 -2.34 15.17
C SER A 87 3.19 -1.69 14.25
N SER A 88 2.77 -1.02 13.20
CA SER A 88 3.65 -0.37 12.23
C SER A 88 4.28 0.91 12.77
N ARG A 89 5.38 1.34 12.13
CA ARG A 89 6.13 2.54 12.54
C ARG A 89 5.28 3.81 12.54
N LEU A 90 4.52 4.05 11.48
CA LEU A 90 3.66 5.23 11.38
C LEU A 90 2.57 5.23 12.46
N PHE A 91 1.98 4.08 12.75
CA PHE A 91 0.96 3.98 13.78
C PHE A 91 1.54 4.25 15.17
N SER A 92 2.65 3.58 15.52
CA SER A 92 3.32 3.76 16.80
C SER A 92 3.81 5.20 17.00
N ASP A 93 4.46 5.80 15.99
CA ASP A 93 5.00 7.14 16.06
C ASP A 93 3.90 8.22 16.06
N LEU A 94 3.09 8.28 14.98
CA LEU A 94 2.20 9.42 14.75
C LEU A 94 0.90 9.34 15.55
N ARG A 95 0.43 8.13 15.86
CA ARG A 95 -0.81 7.96 16.61
C ARG A 95 -0.57 7.75 18.09
N GLU A 96 0.34 6.83 18.48
CA GLU A 96 0.51 6.48 19.90
C GLU A 96 1.46 7.42 20.63
N GLN A 97 2.59 7.84 20.02
CA GLN A 97 3.57 8.69 20.70
C GLN A 97 3.27 10.18 20.53
N ARG A 98 2.99 10.64 19.30
CA ARG A 98 2.75 12.07 19.02
C ARG A 98 1.28 12.48 19.13
N HIS A 99 0.35 11.53 19.23
CA HIS A 99 -1.10 11.78 19.32
C HIS A 99 -1.65 12.66 18.19
N LEU A 100 -1.03 12.63 17.01
CA LEU A 100 -1.41 13.44 15.86
C LEU A 100 -2.57 12.85 15.07
N ALA A 101 -2.75 11.53 15.08
CA ALA A 101 -3.62 10.83 14.15
C ALA A 101 -4.79 10.13 14.82
N TYR A 102 -5.99 10.34 14.29
CA TYR A 102 -7.09 9.40 14.47
C TYR A 102 -6.87 8.13 13.66
N SER A 103 -6.39 8.29 12.41
CA SER A 103 -6.02 7.20 11.52
C SER A 103 -4.74 7.55 10.77
N VAL A 104 -3.84 6.60 10.69
CA VAL A 104 -2.61 6.68 9.89
C VAL A 104 -2.35 5.31 9.30
N SER A 105 -1.93 5.28 8.04
CA SER A 105 -1.63 4.04 7.32
C SER A 105 -0.72 4.30 6.14
N SER A 106 -0.07 3.26 5.64
CA SER A 106 0.50 3.20 4.30
C SER A 106 -0.24 2.19 3.44
N SER A 107 -0.20 2.40 2.13
CA SER A 107 -0.75 1.49 1.13
C SER A 107 0.06 1.61 -0.15
N TRP A 108 -0.06 0.62 -1.02
CA TRP A 108 0.62 0.60 -2.31
C TRP A 108 -0.30 0.05 -3.39
N ASP A 109 -0.01 0.43 -4.62
CA ASP A 109 -0.67 -0.08 -5.81
C ASP A 109 0.33 -0.24 -6.94
N VAL A 110 0.03 -1.13 -7.89
CA VAL A 110 0.88 -1.41 -9.04
C VAL A 110 0.03 -1.52 -10.29
N VAL A 111 0.40 -0.74 -11.28
CA VAL A 111 -0.16 -0.85 -12.63
C VAL A 111 1.00 -1.06 -13.59
N ASP A 112 1.09 -2.28 -14.14
CA ASP A 112 2.18 -2.72 -15.01
C ASP A 112 3.55 -2.59 -14.33
N ASN A 113 4.44 -1.76 -14.85
CA ASN A 113 5.77 -1.49 -14.30
C ASN A 113 5.85 -0.23 -13.42
N ILE A 114 4.71 0.38 -13.13
CA ILE A 114 4.61 1.56 -12.26
C ILE A 114 4.04 1.13 -10.91
N GLY A 115 4.83 1.30 -9.87
CA GLY A 115 4.40 1.19 -8.48
C GLY A 115 4.14 2.57 -7.89
N SER A 116 3.18 2.63 -6.98
CA SER A 116 2.96 3.79 -6.11
C SER A 116 2.84 3.32 -4.67
N MET A 117 3.51 4.01 -3.75
CA MET A 117 3.32 3.85 -2.32
C MET A 117 2.92 5.19 -1.74
N TYR A 118 1.93 5.18 -0.88
CA TYR A 118 1.42 6.40 -0.25
C TYR A 118 1.08 6.19 1.21
N MET A 119 1.34 7.21 1.99
CA MET A 119 0.96 7.30 3.39
C MET A 119 -0.22 8.27 3.52
N THR A 120 -1.13 7.93 4.41
CA THR A 120 -2.32 8.74 4.68
C THR A 120 -2.44 8.98 6.16
N ILE A 121 -2.71 10.22 6.56
CA ILE A 121 -3.03 10.58 7.93
C ILE A 121 -4.27 11.48 7.98
N GLY A 122 -5.14 11.21 8.95
CA GLY A 122 -6.20 12.12 9.35
C GLY A 122 -5.85 12.75 10.71
N THR A 123 -5.62 14.07 10.71
CA THR A 123 -5.25 14.82 11.90
C THR A 123 -6.27 15.93 12.21
N THR A 124 -6.39 16.33 13.47
CA THR A 124 -7.27 17.43 13.87
C THR A 124 -6.63 18.78 13.58
N THR A 125 -7.44 19.76 13.19
CA THR A 125 -7.02 21.15 13.00
C THR A 125 -7.60 22.08 14.06
N GLU A 126 -8.42 21.53 14.95
CA GLU A 126 -9.04 22.22 16.07
C GLU A 126 -9.33 21.22 17.19
N ASN A 127 -8.98 21.58 18.41
CA ASN A 127 -9.37 20.82 19.60
C ASN A 127 -10.87 21.05 19.86
N LYS A 128 -11.67 19.98 19.80
CA LYS A 128 -13.14 20.07 19.92
C LYS A 128 -13.63 20.53 21.30
N GLU A 129 -12.83 20.30 22.34
CA GLU A 129 -13.22 20.65 23.71
C GLU A 129 -12.84 22.08 24.05
N SER A 130 -11.65 22.54 23.67
CA SER A 130 -11.15 23.87 23.96
C SER A 130 -11.39 24.88 22.84
N GLY A 131 -11.70 24.44 21.63
CA GLY A 131 -11.75 25.30 20.43
C GLY A 131 -10.39 25.80 19.97
N GLU A 132 -9.30 25.31 20.59
CA GLU A 132 -7.95 25.71 20.25
C GLU A 132 -7.56 25.23 18.85
N GLN A 133 -6.95 26.12 18.07
CA GLN A 133 -6.48 25.81 16.71
C GLN A 133 -5.17 25.01 16.78
N THR A 134 -5.14 23.87 16.08
CA THR A 134 -3.99 22.96 16.00
C THR A 134 -3.48 22.84 14.57
N PHE A 135 -3.39 23.97 13.86
CA PHE A 135 -3.01 24.01 12.44
C PHE A 135 -1.61 23.47 12.16
N ASP A 136 -0.71 23.55 13.12
CA ASP A 136 0.65 22.98 13.08
C ASP A 136 0.68 21.45 13.01
N ASN A 137 -0.43 20.78 13.29
CA ASN A 137 -0.55 19.34 13.11
C ASN A 137 -0.37 18.90 11.65
N ILE A 138 -0.65 19.77 10.68
CA ILE A 138 -0.35 19.49 9.26
C ILE A 138 1.16 19.35 9.07
N LYS A 139 1.94 20.36 9.52
CA LYS A 139 3.40 20.31 9.44
C LYS A 139 3.97 19.12 10.22
N LYS A 140 3.54 18.91 11.45
CA LYS A 140 4.00 17.80 12.29
C LYS A 140 3.74 16.43 11.66
N SER A 141 2.62 16.28 10.96
CA SER A 141 2.28 15.04 10.26
C SER A 141 3.21 14.79 9.07
N ILE A 142 3.50 15.83 8.27
CA ILE A 142 4.44 15.76 7.14
C ILE A 142 5.85 15.47 7.65
N ASP A 143 6.31 16.16 8.68
CA ASP A 143 7.61 15.93 9.30
C ASP A 143 7.73 14.47 9.78
N GLY A 144 6.68 13.96 10.42
CA GLY A 144 6.65 12.58 10.90
C GLY A 144 6.68 11.54 9.79
N PHE A 145 6.02 11.78 8.66
CA PHE A 145 6.15 10.93 7.47
C PHE A 145 7.59 10.93 6.97
N ASN A 146 8.17 12.11 6.75
CA ASN A 146 9.54 12.26 6.27
C ASN A 146 10.58 11.60 7.19
N GLU A 147 10.43 11.73 8.51
CA GLU A 147 11.32 11.09 9.49
C GLU A 147 11.25 9.55 9.39
N ASN A 148 10.04 8.98 9.29
CA ASN A 148 9.86 7.54 9.15
C ASN A 148 10.39 7.01 7.81
N ILE A 149 10.20 7.77 6.72
CA ILE A 149 10.77 7.46 5.40
C ILE A 149 12.30 7.47 5.46
N GLN A 150 12.90 8.50 6.06
CA GLN A 150 14.36 8.55 6.18
C GLN A 150 14.90 7.39 6.99
N LYS A 151 14.31 7.07 8.14
CA LYS A 151 14.72 5.92 8.95
C LYS A 151 14.67 4.61 8.15
N ILE A 152 13.56 4.33 7.45
CA ILE A 152 13.42 3.05 6.73
C ILE A 152 14.32 2.98 5.48
N LYS A 153 14.77 4.12 4.93
CA LYS A 153 15.74 4.20 3.81
C LYS A 153 17.19 4.07 4.26
N THR A 154 17.51 4.37 5.50
CA THR A 154 18.90 4.46 5.99
C THR A 154 19.23 3.41 7.03
N GLU A 155 18.25 2.87 7.72
CA GLU A 155 18.42 1.90 8.80
C GLU A 155 17.71 0.60 8.45
N LYS A 156 18.38 -0.53 8.75
CA LYS A 156 17.75 -1.84 8.62
C LYS A 156 16.61 -1.97 9.62
N VAL A 157 15.54 -2.64 9.21
CA VAL A 157 14.48 -3.05 10.13
C VAL A 157 15.04 -4.02 11.17
N THR A 158 14.49 -3.98 12.39
CA THR A 158 14.92 -4.91 13.44
C THR A 158 14.46 -6.34 13.13
N PRO A 159 15.12 -7.36 13.69
CA PRO A 159 14.68 -8.74 13.55
C PRO A 159 13.22 -8.94 14.01
N GLU A 160 12.84 -8.27 15.10
CA GLU A 160 11.49 -8.33 15.67
C GLU A 160 10.44 -7.74 14.73
N GLU A 161 10.72 -6.55 14.14
CA GLU A 161 9.84 -5.93 13.13
C GLU A 161 9.65 -6.85 11.93
N LEU A 162 10.74 -7.41 11.41
CA LEU A 162 10.71 -8.27 10.22
C LEU A 162 9.92 -9.56 10.48
N GLU A 163 10.17 -10.23 11.60
CA GLU A 163 9.46 -11.48 11.94
C GLU A 163 7.98 -11.23 12.23
N ALA A 164 7.63 -10.12 12.88
CA ALA A 164 6.24 -9.72 13.07
C ALA A 164 5.52 -9.48 11.74
N ALA A 165 6.16 -8.76 10.81
CA ALA A 165 5.62 -8.49 9.48
C ALA A 165 5.46 -9.77 8.65
N LYS A 166 6.45 -10.68 8.67
CA LYS A 166 6.36 -11.99 8.02
C LYS A 166 5.18 -12.81 8.54
N LYS A 167 5.01 -12.86 9.86
CA LYS A 167 3.89 -13.57 10.50
C LYS A 167 2.55 -12.96 10.12
N ALA A 168 2.42 -11.64 10.15
CA ALA A 168 1.21 -10.92 9.76
C ALA A 168 0.85 -11.19 8.30
N LEU A 169 1.82 -11.08 7.38
CA LEU A 169 1.62 -11.33 5.95
C LEU A 169 1.20 -12.79 5.67
N LYS A 170 1.85 -13.77 6.30
CA LYS A 170 1.43 -15.18 6.19
C LYS A 170 0.00 -15.39 6.68
N THR A 171 -0.35 -14.78 7.81
CA THR A 171 -1.71 -14.85 8.36
C THR A 171 -2.72 -14.24 7.40
N ALA A 172 -2.43 -13.09 6.81
CA ALA A 172 -3.29 -12.43 5.83
C ALA A 172 -3.49 -13.27 4.55
N ILE A 173 -2.50 -14.07 4.15
CA ILE A 173 -2.59 -14.97 3.00
C ILE A 173 -3.42 -16.23 3.35
N LEU A 174 -3.22 -16.81 4.53
CA LEU A 174 -3.76 -18.12 4.87
C LEU A 174 -5.16 -18.08 5.48
N SER A 175 -5.45 -17.11 6.39
CA SER A 175 -6.75 -17.04 7.06
C SER A 175 -7.96 -16.96 6.12
N PRO A 176 -7.95 -16.17 5.02
CA PRO A 176 -9.09 -16.13 4.11
C PRO A 176 -9.34 -17.46 3.40
N LEU A 177 -8.33 -18.34 3.30
CA LEU A 177 -8.45 -19.63 2.62
C LEU A 177 -9.37 -20.64 3.35
N GLU A 178 -9.84 -20.33 4.53
CA GLU A 178 -10.90 -21.11 5.18
C GLU A 178 -12.24 -20.99 4.42
N MET A 179 -12.49 -19.85 3.76
CA MET A 179 -13.70 -19.61 2.99
C MET A 179 -13.59 -20.09 1.54
N SER A 180 -14.62 -20.77 1.04
CA SER A 180 -14.67 -21.29 -0.35
C SER A 180 -14.56 -20.19 -1.40
N SER A 181 -15.15 -19.01 -1.17
CA SER A 181 -15.07 -17.86 -2.08
C SER A 181 -13.62 -17.35 -2.18
N ALA A 182 -12.92 -17.23 -1.06
CA ALA A 182 -11.54 -16.79 -1.05
C ALA A 182 -10.60 -17.84 -1.71
N LYS A 183 -10.83 -19.14 -1.48
CA LYS A 183 -10.12 -20.21 -2.21
C LYS A 183 -10.28 -20.04 -3.74
N THR A 184 -11.50 -19.78 -4.19
CA THR A 184 -11.79 -19.59 -5.62
C THR A 184 -11.06 -18.38 -6.19
N SER A 185 -11.09 -17.25 -5.49
CA SER A 185 -10.39 -16.02 -5.90
C SER A 185 -8.87 -16.23 -5.92
N THR A 186 -8.33 -16.90 -4.91
CA THR A 186 -6.91 -17.24 -4.82
C THR A 186 -6.47 -18.17 -5.95
N LEU A 187 -7.25 -19.21 -6.26
CA LEU A 187 -6.97 -20.09 -7.39
C LEU A 187 -7.03 -19.36 -8.73
N LEU A 188 -7.98 -18.43 -8.89
CA LEU A 188 -8.08 -17.60 -10.10
C LEU A 188 -6.86 -16.68 -10.25
N SER A 189 -6.45 -16.02 -9.19
CA SER A 189 -5.27 -15.16 -9.18
C SER A 189 -4.00 -15.96 -9.45
N SER A 190 -3.86 -17.12 -8.81
CA SER A 190 -2.74 -18.03 -9.05
C SER A 190 -2.67 -18.51 -10.50
N ALA A 191 -3.81 -18.87 -11.10
CA ALA A 191 -3.85 -19.33 -12.49
C ALA A 191 -3.40 -18.27 -13.51
N LYS A 192 -3.49 -16.98 -13.18
CA LYS A 192 -3.00 -15.87 -14.00
C LYS A 192 -1.52 -15.58 -13.82
N ASN A 193 -0.91 -16.12 -12.75
CA ASN A 193 0.49 -15.88 -12.42
C ASN A 193 1.38 -16.90 -13.17
N PRO A 194 2.62 -16.55 -13.58
CA PRO A 194 3.57 -17.47 -14.18
C PRO A 194 3.86 -18.75 -13.38
N TYR A 195 3.70 -18.69 -12.04
CA TYR A 195 3.86 -19.85 -11.16
C TYR A 195 2.61 -20.75 -11.07
N GLY A 196 1.51 -20.38 -11.73
CA GLY A 196 0.26 -21.13 -11.72
C GLY A 196 -0.25 -21.40 -10.30
N LEU A 197 -0.81 -22.60 -10.06
CA LEU A 197 -1.36 -22.99 -8.76
C LEU A 197 -0.31 -23.09 -7.65
N GLY A 198 0.98 -23.15 -7.98
CA GLY A 198 2.09 -23.14 -7.03
C GLY A 198 2.42 -21.74 -6.45
N TYR A 199 1.78 -20.68 -6.95
CA TYR A 199 2.09 -19.29 -6.59
C TYR A 199 2.09 -19.05 -5.07
N ILE A 200 1.05 -19.52 -4.36
CA ILE A 200 0.93 -19.30 -2.90
C ILE A 200 2.07 -19.97 -2.15
N ASN A 201 2.38 -21.23 -2.46
CA ASN A 201 3.49 -21.94 -1.81
C ASN A 201 4.81 -21.20 -2.05
N LYS A 202 5.05 -20.79 -3.31
CA LYS A 202 6.25 -20.03 -3.66
C LYS A 202 6.33 -18.70 -2.93
N LYS A 203 5.20 -18.02 -2.76
CA LYS A 203 5.12 -16.76 -2.01
C LYS A 203 5.43 -16.96 -0.52
N LEU A 204 4.89 -18.01 0.09
CA LEU A 204 5.15 -18.36 1.51
C LEU A 204 6.64 -18.68 1.76
N GLU A 205 7.28 -19.47 0.86
CA GLU A 205 8.72 -19.75 0.92
C GLU A 205 9.56 -18.47 0.82
N LEU A 206 9.18 -17.56 -0.09
CA LEU A 206 9.88 -16.29 -0.27
C LEU A 206 9.75 -15.40 0.96
N ILE A 207 8.58 -15.32 1.61
CA ILE A 207 8.40 -14.54 2.84
C ILE A 207 9.45 -14.94 3.88
N ASP A 208 9.71 -16.24 4.06
CA ASP A 208 10.72 -16.71 5.02
C ASP A 208 12.14 -16.29 4.65
N SER A 209 12.45 -16.23 3.37
CA SER A 209 13.79 -15.93 2.86
C SER A 209 14.13 -14.42 2.83
N ILE A 210 13.14 -13.52 2.98
CA ILE A 210 13.40 -12.07 2.95
C ILE A 210 14.23 -11.64 4.15
N THR A 211 15.21 -10.80 3.89
CA THR A 211 16.15 -10.25 4.85
C THR A 211 15.90 -8.76 5.13
N ALA A 212 16.49 -8.22 6.19
CA ALA A 212 16.43 -6.79 6.48
C ALA A 212 17.12 -5.95 5.38
N ASP A 213 18.13 -6.50 4.70
CA ASP A 213 18.77 -5.85 3.53
C ASP A 213 17.82 -5.76 2.34
N ASP A 214 17.03 -6.79 2.08
CA ASP A 214 16.00 -6.77 1.02
C ASP A 214 14.98 -5.65 1.28
N ILE A 215 14.53 -5.48 2.53
CA ILE A 215 13.60 -4.40 2.91
C ILE A 215 14.25 -3.03 2.75
N LEU A 216 15.49 -2.85 3.18
CA LEU A 216 16.24 -1.59 3.02
C LEU A 216 16.37 -1.21 1.54
N HIS A 217 16.79 -2.13 0.68
CA HIS A 217 16.89 -1.89 -0.76
C HIS A 217 15.53 -1.56 -1.39
N THR A 218 14.47 -2.25 -0.95
CA THR A 218 13.11 -1.97 -1.43
C THR A 218 12.68 -0.57 -1.03
N ALA A 219 12.92 -0.15 0.22
CA ALA A 219 12.62 1.20 0.69
C ALA A 219 13.38 2.27 -0.10
N GLN A 220 14.68 2.04 -0.38
CA GLN A 220 15.49 2.94 -1.20
C GLN A 220 14.94 3.10 -2.61
N ASN A 221 14.47 2.03 -3.24
CA ASN A 221 13.83 2.08 -4.56
C ASN A 221 12.47 2.79 -4.50
N VAL A 222 11.60 2.42 -3.56
CA VAL A 222 10.23 2.97 -3.42
C VAL A 222 10.27 4.47 -3.19
N PHE A 223 11.15 4.95 -2.32
CA PHE A 223 11.28 6.36 -1.96
C PHE A 223 12.43 7.07 -2.71
N SER A 224 12.73 6.65 -3.94
CA SER A 224 13.78 7.26 -4.78
C SER A 224 13.33 8.51 -5.53
N SER A 225 12.04 8.62 -5.84
CA SER A 225 11.47 9.77 -6.53
C SER A 225 11.07 10.89 -5.57
N LYS A 226 10.78 12.07 -6.11
CA LYS A 226 10.18 13.16 -5.33
C LYS A 226 8.73 12.85 -4.98
N PRO A 227 8.24 13.28 -3.78
CA PRO A 227 6.87 13.01 -3.35
C PRO A 227 5.83 13.88 -4.05
N ILE A 228 4.59 13.40 -4.02
CA ILE A 228 3.39 14.15 -4.37
C ILE A 228 2.53 14.23 -3.11
N TYR A 229 2.17 15.45 -2.72
CA TYR A 229 1.30 15.70 -1.57
C TYR A 229 -0.12 16.04 -2.02
N SER A 230 -1.12 15.47 -1.36
CA SER A 230 -2.52 15.89 -1.46
C SER A 230 -3.04 16.21 -0.05
N ILE A 231 -3.42 17.47 0.16
CA ILE A 231 -3.80 17.98 1.48
C ILE A 231 -5.19 18.60 1.40
N THR A 232 -6.12 18.02 2.17
CA THR A 232 -7.48 18.54 2.27
C THR A 232 -7.72 19.01 3.70
N ALA A 233 -8.00 20.31 3.89
CA ALA A 233 -8.20 20.92 5.19
C ALA A 233 -9.14 22.13 5.10
N THR A 234 -9.45 22.78 6.22
CA THR A 234 -10.18 24.05 6.21
C THR A 234 -9.32 25.16 5.62
N LYS A 235 -9.95 26.18 5.01
CA LYS A 235 -9.20 27.32 4.47
C LYS A 235 -8.26 27.96 5.49
N PRO A 236 -8.68 28.28 6.76
CA PRO A 236 -7.76 28.81 7.75
C PRO A 236 -6.54 27.93 8.03
N SER A 237 -6.72 26.58 8.03
CA SER A 237 -5.62 25.65 8.22
C SER A 237 -4.63 25.65 7.04
N LEU A 238 -5.13 25.75 5.82
CA LEU A 238 -4.29 25.84 4.62
C LEU A 238 -3.53 27.16 4.58
N ASP A 239 -4.20 28.28 4.88
CA ASP A 239 -3.60 29.61 4.94
C ASP A 239 -2.47 29.69 5.99
N ALA A 240 -2.72 29.10 7.18
CA ALA A 240 -1.74 29.06 8.28
C ALA A 240 -0.49 28.20 7.94
N ASN A 241 -0.62 27.21 7.06
CA ASN A 241 0.49 26.34 6.64
C ASN A 241 1.08 26.71 5.27
N LYS A 242 0.69 27.84 4.68
CA LYS A 242 1.08 28.19 3.31
C LYS A 242 2.60 28.16 3.11
N GLU A 243 3.38 28.81 4.00
CA GLU A 243 4.84 28.83 3.92
C GLU A 243 5.46 27.42 3.98
N VAL A 244 4.91 26.55 4.81
CA VAL A 244 5.35 25.14 4.92
C VAL A 244 5.08 24.40 3.61
N LEU A 245 3.88 24.60 3.03
CA LEU A 245 3.49 23.92 1.80
C LEU A 245 4.26 24.43 0.58
N ASP A 246 4.53 25.74 0.51
CA ASP A 246 5.34 26.34 -0.53
C ASP A 246 6.80 25.83 -0.45
N ALA A 247 7.38 25.72 0.75
CA ALA A 247 8.73 25.18 0.97
C ALA A 247 8.89 23.69 0.54
N LEU A 248 7.81 22.88 0.58
CA LEU A 248 7.85 21.51 0.07
C LEU A 248 8.09 21.46 -1.45
N VAL A 249 7.57 22.42 -2.19
CA VAL A 249 7.73 22.49 -3.66
C VAL A 249 9.16 22.87 -4.05
N GLU A 250 9.86 23.61 -3.20
CA GLU A 250 11.22 24.08 -3.45
C GLU A 250 12.31 23.06 -3.06
N SER A 251 11.93 21.99 -2.34
CA SER A 251 12.83 20.94 -1.84
C SER A 251 13.00 19.79 -2.85
#